data_ccaa9a6858d9496c5c001577b6705eb2
#
_entry.id   ccaa9a6858d9496c5c001577b6705eb2
#
_cell.length_a   1.000
_cell.length_b   1.000
_cell.length_c   1.000
_cell.angle_alpha   90.00
_cell.angle_beta   90.00
_cell.angle_gamma   90.00
#
_symmetry.space_group_name_H-M   'P 1'
#
loop_
_entity.id
_entity.type
_entity.pdbx_description
1 polymer ?
#
loop_
_entity_poly.entity_id
_entity_poly.type
_entity_poly.pdbx_seq_one_letter_code
_entity_poly.pdbx_strand_id
1 'polypeptide(L)'
;GEYEKSLDFAQKSFYWTGYSLAFKEYRDTTVANIFPFILLAAVILILAPIIFTQIKAKKYKSSEEYTIHRNKTQYLKYCLFHPFKAYGDMKYEKKGSVTYATIIILIVVVIEILSRTVVGFLYNPSVAKILYFNFAATVLSTLGGFFLWTLCNWAITTLFDGEGKFSEIWVFSAYAFMPRIVCMIPIIILSRLVTQDELQFIGIMEVLMYIWIGVSIIMAIKEVHQYSMKKTFLAIIFTIFGMVLVVCIGAIVYSMFVQLISFVSNIFNEISLRI
;
A
#
# COMPACT_ATOMS: atom_id res chain seq x y z
N GLY A 1 28.28 -28.55 1.47
CA GLY A 1 27.46 -28.55 0.81
C GLY A 1 26.10 -29.03 0.42
N GLU A 2 25.21 -29.41 1.39
CA GLU A 2 23.81 -29.81 1.04
C GLU A 2 22.78 -28.76 1.49
N TYR A 3 23.20 -27.52 1.66
CA TYR A 3 22.30 -26.43 2.15
C TYR A 3 21.08 -26.21 1.25
N GLU A 4 21.25 -26.26 -0.07
CA GLU A 4 20.13 -26.08 -1.01
C GLU A 4 19.06 -27.17 -0.87
N LYS A 5 19.47 -28.42 -0.69
CA LYS A 5 18.53 -29.53 -0.45
C LYS A 5 17.82 -29.37 0.88
N SER A 6 18.56 -28.95 1.93
CA SER A 6 18.01 -28.69 3.26
C SER A 6 16.96 -27.56 3.22
N LEU A 7 17.23 -26.50 2.47
CA LEU A 7 16.31 -25.39 2.26
C LEU A 7 15.04 -25.84 1.52
N ASP A 8 15.20 -26.64 0.44
CA ASP A 8 14.06 -27.16 -0.34
C ASP A 8 13.16 -28.08 0.51
N PHE A 9 13.75 -28.98 1.30
CA PHE A 9 13.01 -29.83 2.23
C PHE A 9 12.30 -29.03 3.31
N ALA A 10 12.96 -28.08 3.95
CA ALA A 10 12.38 -27.25 4.98
C ALA A 10 11.25 -26.36 4.42
N GLN A 11 11.38 -25.89 3.20
CA GLN A 11 10.33 -25.12 2.51
C GLN A 11 9.12 -26.00 2.18
N LYS A 12 9.32 -27.20 1.64
CA LYS A 12 8.24 -28.15 1.30
C LYS A 12 7.51 -28.68 2.52
N SER A 13 8.22 -28.88 3.64
CA SER A 13 7.64 -29.31 4.91
C SER A 13 7.09 -28.19 5.77
N PHE A 14 7.16 -26.94 5.32
CA PHE A 14 6.80 -25.74 6.10
C PHE A 14 7.52 -25.63 7.46
N TYR A 15 8.72 -26.21 7.58
CA TYR A 15 9.53 -26.17 8.79
C TYR A 15 10.37 -24.87 8.81
N TRP A 16 9.78 -23.79 9.33
CA TRP A 16 10.34 -22.44 9.27
C TRP A 16 11.66 -22.29 10.05
N THR A 17 11.72 -22.88 11.25
CA THR A 17 12.93 -22.82 12.08
C THR A 17 14.10 -23.53 11.38
N GLY A 18 13.85 -24.70 10.81
CA GLY A 18 14.86 -25.43 10.04
C GLY A 18 15.30 -24.69 8.79
N TYR A 19 14.33 -24.06 8.07
CA TYR A 19 14.66 -23.21 6.94
C TYR A 19 15.52 -22.01 7.37
N SER A 20 15.19 -21.33 8.44
CA SER A 20 15.94 -20.18 8.95
C SER A 20 17.36 -20.55 9.35
N LEU A 21 17.56 -21.68 10.02
CA LEU A 21 18.87 -22.18 10.41
C LEU A 21 19.73 -22.53 9.18
N ALA A 22 19.17 -23.32 8.24
CA ALA A 22 19.86 -23.68 7.01
C ALA A 22 20.17 -22.46 6.14
N PHE A 23 19.26 -21.49 6.09
CA PHE A 23 19.45 -20.23 5.37
C PHE A 23 20.53 -19.37 6.00
N LYS A 24 20.58 -19.29 7.33
CA LYS A 24 21.61 -18.56 8.06
C LYS A 24 23.00 -19.11 7.73
N GLU A 25 23.19 -20.43 7.80
CA GLU A 25 24.46 -21.09 7.46
C GLU A 25 24.84 -20.86 5.98
N TYR A 26 23.88 -21.01 5.06
CA TYR A 26 24.09 -20.73 3.63
C TYR A 26 24.47 -19.26 3.38
N ARG A 27 23.77 -18.32 4.02
CA ARG A 27 24.08 -16.89 3.93
C ARG A 27 25.44 -16.57 4.52
N ASP A 28 25.75 -17.08 5.70
CA ASP A 28 27.00 -16.79 6.40
C ASP A 28 28.21 -17.29 5.60
N THR A 29 28.06 -18.37 4.86
CA THR A 29 29.11 -18.87 3.96
C THR A 29 29.20 -18.09 2.64
N THR A 30 28.08 -17.56 2.13
CA THR A 30 28.01 -16.97 0.77
C THR A 30 27.99 -15.45 0.79
N VAL A 31 27.39 -14.82 1.82
CA VAL A 31 27.01 -13.40 1.81
C VAL A 31 27.47 -12.65 3.07
N ALA A 32 28.10 -13.33 4.05
CA ALA A 32 28.43 -12.75 5.37
C ALA A 32 29.12 -11.38 5.31
N ASN A 33 29.96 -11.16 4.32
CA ASN A 33 30.69 -9.91 4.15
C ASN A 33 29.89 -8.82 3.41
N ILE A 34 28.82 -9.18 2.69
CA ILE A 34 28.07 -8.27 1.82
C ILE A 34 26.76 -7.80 2.49
N PHE A 35 26.19 -8.62 3.38
CA PHE A 35 24.89 -8.33 4.01
C PHE A 35 24.82 -7.00 4.77
N PRO A 36 25.81 -6.61 5.62
CA PRO A 36 25.80 -5.32 6.29
C PRO A 36 25.80 -4.15 5.29
N PHE A 37 26.49 -4.29 4.16
CA PHE A 37 26.52 -3.26 3.11
C PHE A 37 25.19 -3.17 2.34
N ILE A 38 24.51 -4.30 2.11
CA ILE A 38 23.18 -4.33 1.49
C ILE A 38 22.17 -3.64 2.42
N LEU A 39 22.20 -3.94 3.71
CA LEU A 39 21.32 -3.32 4.69
C LEU A 39 21.60 -1.81 4.83
N LEU A 40 22.88 -1.44 4.88
CA LEU A 40 23.30 -0.04 4.87
C LEU A 40 22.86 0.68 3.59
N ALA A 41 23.02 0.06 2.43
CA ALA A 41 22.59 0.61 1.15
C ALA A 41 21.06 0.81 1.11
N ALA A 42 20.26 -0.14 1.62
CA ALA A 42 18.81 -0.02 1.71
C ALA A 42 18.39 1.15 2.63
N VAL A 43 19.04 1.28 3.80
CA VAL A 43 18.81 2.41 4.72
C VAL A 43 19.21 3.73 4.07
N ILE A 44 20.35 3.80 3.40
CA ILE A 44 20.80 4.98 2.65
C ILE A 44 19.80 5.32 1.54
N LEU A 45 19.30 4.34 0.80
CA LEU A 45 18.34 4.53 -0.29
C LEU A 45 17.01 5.11 0.20
N ILE A 46 16.62 4.79 1.44
CA ILE A 46 15.45 5.36 2.10
C ILE A 46 15.75 6.77 2.68
N LEU A 47 16.90 6.93 3.35
CA LEU A 47 17.22 8.16 4.07
C LEU A 47 17.88 9.23 3.18
N ALA A 48 18.66 8.86 2.18
CA ALA A 48 19.37 9.82 1.31
C ALA A 48 18.42 10.81 0.62
N PRO A 49 17.28 10.42 0.04
CA PRO A 49 16.36 11.40 -0.53
C PRO A 49 15.75 12.33 0.53
N ILE A 50 15.53 11.84 1.76
CA ILE A 50 15.01 12.67 2.87
C ILE A 50 16.04 13.74 3.25
N ILE A 51 17.28 13.31 3.49
CA ILE A 51 18.39 14.22 3.87
C ILE A 51 18.71 15.19 2.73
N PHE A 52 18.78 14.70 1.50
CA PHE A 52 19.10 15.54 0.34
C PHE A 52 18.03 16.60 0.05
N THR A 53 16.76 16.28 0.25
CA THR A 53 15.67 17.26 0.12
C THR A 53 15.68 18.28 1.26
N GLN A 54 16.01 17.89 2.48
CA GLN A 54 16.16 18.81 3.62
C GLN A 54 17.34 19.76 3.42
N ILE A 55 18.49 19.26 2.95
CA ILE A 55 19.66 20.08 2.64
C ILE A 55 19.38 21.06 1.50
N LYS A 56 18.74 20.58 0.42
CA LYS A 56 18.31 21.48 -0.68
C LYS A 56 17.28 22.50 -0.22
N ALA A 57 16.27 22.09 0.56
CA ALA A 57 15.27 23.02 1.09
C ALA A 57 15.89 24.13 1.96
N LYS A 58 16.95 23.81 2.73
CA LYS A 58 17.70 24.81 3.51
C LYS A 58 18.47 25.79 2.65
N LYS A 59 19.01 25.34 1.49
CA LYS A 59 19.76 26.16 0.53
C LYS A 59 18.86 27.05 -0.32
N TYR A 60 17.60 26.63 -0.56
CA TYR A 60 16.64 27.34 -1.42
C TYR A 60 15.60 28.18 -0.65
N LYS A 61 15.72 28.26 0.69
CA LYS A 61 14.81 29.09 1.51
C LYS A 61 14.89 30.60 1.21
N SER A 62 15.79 31.01 0.32
CA SER A 62 16.02 32.39 -0.06
C SER A 62 15.44 32.81 -1.42
N SER A 63 14.71 31.96 -2.14
CA SER A 63 14.08 32.35 -3.40
C SER A 63 12.61 31.94 -3.42
N GLU A 64 11.72 32.93 -3.34
CA GLU A 64 10.27 32.81 -3.56
C GLU A 64 9.92 32.24 -4.96
N GLU A 65 10.86 32.28 -5.88
CA GLU A 65 10.75 31.81 -7.26
C GLU A 65 10.76 30.28 -7.42
N TYR A 66 11.10 29.52 -6.35
CA TYR A 66 11.24 28.05 -6.41
C TYR A 66 9.91 27.28 -6.46
N THR A 67 8.81 27.88 -6.05
CA THR A 67 7.50 27.24 -5.99
C THR A 67 6.77 27.22 -7.34
N ILE A 68 7.11 28.10 -8.27
CA ILE A 68 6.31 28.38 -9.47
C ILE A 68 6.57 27.38 -10.62
N HIS A 69 7.74 26.76 -10.72
CA HIS A 69 8.15 25.94 -11.87
C HIS A 69 8.43 24.47 -11.60
N ARG A 70 7.82 23.87 -10.56
CA ARG A 70 8.02 22.45 -10.30
C ARG A 70 7.29 21.59 -11.33
N ASN A 71 8.02 20.82 -12.16
CA ASN A 71 7.46 19.80 -13.04
C ASN A 71 6.63 18.80 -12.23
N LYS A 72 5.53 18.25 -12.79
CA LYS A 72 4.61 17.31 -12.14
C LYS A 72 5.31 16.13 -11.44
N THR A 73 6.41 15.63 -12.05
CA THR A 73 7.22 14.54 -11.49
C THR A 73 8.02 14.98 -10.24
N GLN A 74 8.55 16.20 -10.24
CA GLN A 74 9.25 16.77 -9.08
C GLN A 74 8.25 17.01 -7.92
N TYR A 75 7.01 17.30 -8.27
CA TYR A 75 5.95 17.51 -7.30
C TYR A 75 5.58 16.22 -6.55
N LEU A 76 5.62 15.04 -7.21
CA LEU A 76 5.46 13.74 -6.55
C LEU A 76 6.46 13.55 -5.40
N LYS A 77 7.74 13.82 -5.67
CA LYS A 77 8.80 13.76 -4.64
C LYS A 77 8.55 14.76 -3.50
N TYR A 78 8.03 15.94 -3.84
CA TYR A 78 7.71 16.94 -2.84
C TYR A 78 6.55 16.49 -1.92
N CYS A 79 5.49 15.95 -2.47
CA CYS A 79 4.38 15.38 -1.68
C CYS A 79 4.86 14.26 -0.73
N LEU A 80 5.79 13.42 -1.18
CA LEU A 80 6.33 12.34 -0.38
C LEU A 80 7.06 12.85 0.87
N PHE A 81 7.91 13.88 0.75
CA PHE A 81 8.78 14.33 1.84
C PHE A 81 8.27 15.55 2.62
N HIS A 82 7.27 16.26 2.09
CA HIS A 82 6.71 17.46 2.72
C HIS A 82 5.17 17.43 2.74
N PRO A 83 4.55 16.40 3.33
CA PRO A 83 3.09 16.23 3.26
C PRO A 83 2.33 17.44 3.83
N PHE A 84 2.86 18.08 4.87
CA PHE A 84 2.20 19.24 5.51
C PHE A 84 2.04 20.48 4.62
N LYS A 85 2.93 20.68 3.63
CA LYS A 85 2.87 21.84 2.72
C LYS A 85 2.38 21.46 1.34
N ALA A 86 2.79 20.26 0.87
CA ALA A 86 2.54 19.86 -0.50
C ALA A 86 1.05 19.71 -0.81
N TYR A 87 0.24 19.19 0.11
CA TYR A 87 -1.20 19.06 -0.12
C TYR A 87 -1.91 20.42 -0.16
N GLY A 88 -1.47 21.40 0.65
CA GLY A 88 -1.93 22.78 0.55
C GLY A 88 -1.62 23.38 -0.82
N ASP A 89 -0.34 23.32 -1.24
CA ASP A 89 0.10 23.79 -2.56
C ASP A 89 -0.66 23.07 -3.70
N MET A 90 -0.97 21.76 -3.52
CA MET A 90 -1.75 20.99 -4.50
C MET A 90 -3.17 21.53 -4.67
N LYS A 91 -3.83 21.93 -3.58
CA LYS A 91 -5.18 22.48 -3.61
C LYS A 91 -5.19 23.85 -4.30
N TYR A 92 -4.30 24.77 -3.86
CA TYR A 92 -4.30 26.17 -4.33
C TYR A 92 -3.69 26.36 -5.71
N GLU A 93 -2.61 25.62 -6.01
CA GLU A 93 -1.89 25.76 -7.29
C GLU A 93 -2.36 24.76 -8.36
N LYS A 94 -3.37 23.91 -8.04
CA LYS A 94 -3.95 22.88 -8.94
C LYS A 94 -2.90 21.97 -9.60
N LYS A 95 -1.83 21.66 -8.88
CA LYS A 95 -0.71 20.85 -9.38
C LYS A 95 -0.99 19.34 -9.42
N GLY A 96 -2.06 18.89 -8.79
CA GLY A 96 -2.51 17.49 -8.85
C GLY A 96 -2.97 17.10 -10.25
N SER A 97 -2.69 15.87 -10.66
CA SER A 97 -3.13 15.33 -11.95
C SER A 97 -3.79 13.96 -11.77
N VAL A 98 -4.99 13.82 -12.30
CA VAL A 98 -5.73 12.54 -12.28
C VAL A 98 -4.94 11.44 -12.98
N THR A 99 -4.26 11.73 -14.09
CA THR A 99 -3.44 10.74 -14.81
C THR A 99 -2.31 10.21 -13.94
N TYR A 100 -1.54 11.11 -13.26
CA TYR A 100 -0.48 10.68 -12.36
C TYR A 100 -1.02 9.92 -11.15
N ALA A 101 -2.16 10.34 -10.59
CA ALA A 101 -2.83 9.66 -9.50
C ALA A 101 -3.21 8.22 -9.88
N THR A 102 -3.78 8.03 -11.06
CA THR A 102 -4.16 6.70 -11.57
C THR A 102 -2.92 5.83 -11.80
N ILE A 103 -1.82 6.39 -12.36
CA ILE A 103 -0.56 5.67 -12.51
C ILE A 103 0.00 5.24 -11.14
N ILE A 104 -0.03 6.11 -10.13
CA ILE A 104 0.41 5.77 -8.76
C ILE A 104 -0.37 4.55 -8.23
N ILE A 105 -1.70 4.55 -8.36
CA ILE A 105 -2.52 3.44 -7.87
C ILE A 105 -2.25 2.15 -8.66
N LEU A 106 -2.04 2.22 -9.97
CA LEU A 106 -1.63 1.06 -10.76
C LEU A 106 -0.27 0.51 -10.31
N ILE A 107 0.69 1.38 -9.98
CA ILE A 107 1.98 0.95 -9.41
C ILE A 107 1.77 0.32 -8.03
N VAL A 108 0.88 0.86 -7.19
CA VAL A 108 0.54 0.26 -5.88
C VAL A 108 -0.03 -1.15 -6.07
N VAL A 109 -0.87 -1.38 -7.08
CA VAL A 109 -1.37 -2.72 -7.43
C VAL A 109 -0.23 -3.66 -7.80
N VAL A 110 0.70 -3.21 -8.63
CA VAL A 110 1.89 -4.01 -9.01
C VAL A 110 2.72 -4.35 -7.77
N ILE A 111 2.97 -3.38 -6.91
CA ILE A 111 3.68 -3.59 -5.65
C ILE A 111 2.96 -4.58 -4.73
N GLU A 112 1.62 -4.53 -4.67
CA GLU A 112 0.83 -5.48 -3.90
C GLU A 112 0.95 -6.91 -4.45
N ILE A 113 0.97 -7.07 -5.75
CA ILE A 113 1.21 -8.37 -6.40
C ILE A 113 2.62 -8.88 -6.07
N LEU A 114 3.64 -8.02 -6.23
CA LEU A 114 5.03 -8.37 -5.92
C LEU A 114 5.22 -8.73 -4.45
N SER A 115 4.58 -8.01 -3.52
CA SER A 115 4.63 -8.29 -2.09
C SER A 115 3.99 -9.63 -1.69
N ARG A 116 3.19 -10.24 -2.56
CA ARG A 116 2.56 -11.55 -2.34
C ARG A 116 3.25 -12.69 -3.07
N THR A 117 4.00 -12.39 -4.14
CA THR A 117 4.56 -13.40 -5.03
C THR A 117 6.09 -13.49 -4.97
N VAL A 118 6.77 -12.37 -4.69
CA VAL A 118 8.23 -12.26 -4.83
C VAL A 118 8.96 -12.21 -3.49
N VAL A 119 8.26 -11.97 -2.38
CA VAL A 119 8.87 -11.90 -1.04
C VAL A 119 9.49 -13.21 -0.59
N GLY A 120 10.42 -13.14 0.37
CA GLY A 120 11.09 -14.30 0.94
C GLY A 120 10.11 -15.23 1.70
N PHE A 121 10.44 -16.52 1.71
CA PHE A 121 9.62 -17.55 2.37
C PHE A 121 9.37 -17.26 3.86
N LEU A 122 10.36 -16.76 4.59
CA LEU A 122 10.23 -16.45 6.01
C LEU A 122 9.29 -15.26 6.27
N TYR A 123 9.28 -14.29 5.37
CA TYR A 123 8.40 -13.12 5.46
C TYR A 123 6.93 -13.49 5.20
N ASN A 124 6.68 -14.35 4.22
CA ASN A 124 5.34 -14.86 3.90
C ASN A 124 5.35 -16.39 3.83
N PRO A 125 5.29 -17.07 4.99
CA PRO A 125 5.48 -18.52 5.08
C PRO A 125 4.39 -19.34 4.43
N SER A 126 3.27 -18.76 4.07
CA SER A 126 2.26 -19.50 3.33
C SER A 126 2.65 -19.62 1.84
N VAL A 127 3.68 -20.43 1.56
CA VAL A 127 3.99 -20.91 0.20
C VAL A 127 2.78 -21.58 -0.43
N ALA A 128 1.90 -22.21 0.36
CA ALA A 128 0.56 -22.59 -0.08
C ALA A 128 -0.22 -21.43 -0.70
N LYS A 129 0.07 -20.18 -0.32
CA LYS A 129 -0.54 -19.01 -0.97
C LYS A 129 -0.01 -18.72 -2.36
N ILE A 130 1.18 -19.21 -2.75
CA ILE A 130 1.63 -19.11 -4.14
C ILE A 130 0.78 -20.01 -5.02
N LEU A 131 0.45 -21.21 -4.59
CA LEU A 131 -0.48 -22.11 -5.28
C LEU A 131 -1.92 -21.55 -5.31
N TYR A 132 -2.32 -20.77 -4.32
CA TYR A 132 -3.65 -20.17 -4.20
C TYR A 132 -3.64 -18.66 -4.44
N PHE A 133 -2.57 -18.08 -5.01
CA PHE A 133 -2.53 -16.67 -5.33
C PHE A 133 -3.59 -16.32 -6.38
N ASN A 134 -4.60 -15.59 -5.95
CA ASN A 134 -5.64 -15.11 -6.84
C ASN A 134 -5.30 -13.69 -7.31
N PHE A 135 -4.74 -13.61 -8.53
CA PHE A 135 -4.38 -12.34 -9.17
C PHE A 135 -5.59 -11.39 -9.26
N ALA A 136 -6.72 -11.90 -9.76
CA ALA A 136 -7.93 -11.09 -9.93
C ALA A 136 -8.45 -10.54 -8.60
N ALA A 137 -8.47 -11.37 -7.55
CA ALA A 137 -8.88 -10.94 -6.21
C ALA A 137 -7.93 -9.87 -5.65
N THR A 138 -6.62 -9.98 -5.86
CA THR A 138 -5.64 -8.99 -5.42
C THR A 138 -5.84 -7.65 -6.14
N VAL A 139 -5.98 -7.67 -7.45
CA VAL A 139 -6.25 -6.46 -8.24
C VAL A 139 -7.57 -5.82 -7.82
N LEU A 140 -8.63 -6.63 -7.75
CA LEU A 140 -9.97 -6.13 -7.41
C LEU A 140 -10.03 -5.58 -5.98
N SER A 141 -9.42 -6.25 -5.00
CA SER A 141 -9.40 -5.76 -3.61
C SER A 141 -8.62 -4.46 -3.46
N THR A 142 -7.49 -4.30 -4.17
CA THR A 142 -6.68 -3.09 -4.10
C THR A 142 -7.34 -1.92 -4.81
N LEU A 143 -7.76 -2.09 -6.06
CA LEU A 143 -8.45 -1.04 -6.82
C LEU A 143 -9.84 -0.74 -6.27
N GLY A 144 -10.60 -1.79 -5.95
CA GLY A 144 -11.94 -1.67 -5.39
C GLY A 144 -11.91 -1.01 -4.00
N GLY A 145 -10.94 -1.39 -3.16
CA GLY A 145 -10.74 -0.77 -1.85
C GLY A 145 -10.39 0.72 -1.96
N PHE A 146 -9.49 1.09 -2.88
CA PHE A 146 -9.16 2.50 -3.12
C PHE A 146 -10.34 3.29 -3.69
N PHE A 147 -11.08 2.71 -4.64
CA PHE A 147 -12.28 3.32 -5.20
C PHE A 147 -13.35 3.49 -4.12
N LEU A 148 -13.59 2.46 -3.31
CA LEU A 148 -14.55 2.49 -2.20
C LEU A 148 -14.17 3.57 -1.17
N TRP A 149 -12.87 3.67 -0.82
CA TRP A 149 -12.37 4.75 0.02
C TRP A 149 -12.73 6.13 -0.54
N THR A 150 -12.41 6.36 -1.82
CA THR A 150 -12.65 7.65 -2.47
C THR A 150 -14.14 7.96 -2.54
N LEU A 151 -14.98 6.98 -2.87
CA LEU A 151 -16.43 7.10 -2.96
C LEU A 151 -17.06 7.40 -1.59
N CYS A 152 -16.73 6.62 -0.57
CA CYS A 152 -17.24 6.82 0.78
C CYS A 152 -16.76 8.14 1.38
N ASN A 153 -15.49 8.51 1.14
CA ASN A 153 -14.98 9.80 1.60
C ASN A 153 -15.73 10.94 0.96
N TRP A 154 -15.93 10.91 -0.37
CA TRP A 154 -16.72 11.92 -1.06
C TRP A 154 -18.17 12.01 -0.55
N ALA A 155 -18.85 10.86 -0.40
CA ALA A 155 -20.23 10.83 0.07
C ALA A 155 -20.37 11.37 1.51
N ILE A 156 -19.51 10.93 2.41
CA ILE A 156 -19.53 11.36 3.82
C ILE A 156 -19.15 12.84 3.95
N THR A 157 -18.11 13.28 3.26
CA THR A 157 -17.66 14.67 3.38
C THR A 157 -18.62 15.67 2.74
N THR A 158 -19.43 15.24 1.79
CA THR A 158 -20.55 16.05 1.28
C THR A 158 -21.57 16.38 2.37
N LEU A 159 -21.78 15.46 3.34
CA LEU A 159 -22.64 15.71 4.50
C LEU A 159 -22.00 16.61 5.57
N PHE A 160 -20.68 16.76 5.53
CA PHE A 160 -19.89 17.58 6.45
C PHE A 160 -19.40 18.90 5.83
N ASP A 161 -20.06 19.41 4.81
CA ASP A 161 -19.68 20.63 4.09
C ASP A 161 -18.23 20.60 3.59
N GLY A 162 -17.81 19.49 3.04
CA GLY A 162 -16.49 19.34 2.44
C GLY A 162 -16.42 19.94 1.03
N GLU A 163 -15.36 20.70 0.76
CA GLU A 163 -15.17 21.36 -0.54
C GLU A 163 -14.59 20.44 -1.64
N GLY A 164 -14.12 19.24 -1.26
CA GLY A 164 -13.41 18.33 -2.17
C GLY A 164 -14.31 17.68 -3.20
N LYS A 165 -13.95 17.81 -4.48
CA LYS A 165 -14.59 17.06 -5.57
C LYS A 165 -14.07 15.63 -5.60
N PHE A 166 -14.86 14.69 -6.12
CA PHE A 166 -14.44 13.28 -6.25
C PHE A 166 -13.07 13.13 -6.92
N SER A 167 -12.80 13.84 -8.01
CA SER A 167 -11.53 13.83 -8.71
C SER A 167 -10.36 14.36 -7.88
N GLU A 168 -10.60 15.35 -7.02
CA GLU A 168 -9.60 15.88 -6.11
C GLU A 168 -9.29 14.88 -5.01
N ILE A 169 -10.31 14.27 -4.39
CA ILE A 169 -10.14 13.22 -3.37
C ILE A 169 -9.34 12.03 -3.95
N TRP A 170 -9.65 11.62 -5.20
CA TRP A 170 -8.90 10.61 -5.92
C TRP A 170 -7.42 10.96 -6.02
N VAL A 171 -7.11 12.19 -6.48
CA VAL A 171 -5.73 12.66 -6.65
C VAL A 171 -5.01 12.72 -5.31
N PHE A 172 -5.59 13.37 -4.31
CA PHE A 172 -4.96 13.57 -3.00
C PHE A 172 -4.71 12.25 -2.28
N SER A 173 -5.69 11.34 -2.31
CA SER A 173 -5.56 10.02 -1.72
C SER A 173 -4.49 9.17 -2.44
N ALA A 174 -4.45 9.19 -3.77
CA ALA A 174 -3.44 8.44 -4.52
C ALA A 174 -2.01 8.90 -4.20
N TYR A 175 -1.79 10.20 -4.10
CA TYR A 175 -0.47 10.75 -3.72
C TYR A 175 -0.08 10.36 -2.29
N ALA A 176 -1.05 10.17 -1.38
CA ALA A 176 -0.78 9.72 -0.03
C ALA A 176 -0.26 8.27 0.04
N PHE A 177 -0.48 7.45 -0.99
CA PHE A 177 0.06 6.09 -1.09
C PHE A 177 1.49 6.00 -1.64
N MET A 178 2.12 7.13 -2.02
CA MET A 178 3.52 7.15 -2.49
C MET A 178 4.52 6.47 -1.53
N PRO A 179 4.44 6.62 -0.19
CA PRO A 179 5.34 5.92 0.73
C PRO A 179 5.31 4.41 0.57
N ARG A 180 4.14 3.81 0.21
CA ARG A 180 4.04 2.36 -0.03
C ARG A 180 4.95 1.92 -1.17
N ILE A 181 4.99 2.68 -2.26
CA ILE A 181 5.82 2.36 -3.43
C ILE A 181 7.31 2.41 -3.04
N VAL A 182 7.73 3.46 -2.35
CA VAL A 182 9.14 3.69 -2.01
C VAL A 182 9.64 2.71 -0.96
N CYS A 183 8.84 2.42 0.08
CA CYS A 183 9.26 1.56 1.18
C CYS A 183 9.12 0.06 0.86
N MET A 184 8.13 -0.32 0.05
CA MET A 184 7.88 -1.74 -0.22
C MET A 184 8.94 -2.37 -1.12
N ILE A 185 9.55 -1.63 -2.01
CA ILE A 185 10.63 -2.13 -2.88
C ILE A 185 11.82 -2.66 -2.06
N PRO A 186 12.44 -1.88 -1.14
CA PRO A 186 13.51 -2.40 -0.29
C PRO A 186 13.02 -3.51 0.66
N ILE A 187 11.79 -3.46 1.17
CA ILE A 187 11.21 -4.53 1.99
C ILE A 187 11.18 -5.86 1.22
N ILE A 188 10.70 -5.86 -0.03
CA ILE A 188 10.67 -7.07 -0.88
C ILE A 188 12.08 -7.65 -1.07
N ILE A 189 13.07 -6.80 -1.32
CA ILE A 189 14.47 -7.23 -1.50
C ILE A 189 15.01 -7.81 -0.19
N LEU A 190 14.89 -7.08 0.92
CA LEU A 190 15.39 -7.48 2.23
C LEU A 190 14.71 -8.75 2.75
N SER A 191 13.42 -8.94 2.46
CA SER A 191 12.67 -10.13 2.89
C SER A 191 13.28 -11.45 2.43
N ARG A 192 14.11 -11.43 1.38
CA ARG A 192 14.83 -12.60 0.86
C ARG A 192 16.17 -12.84 1.52
N LEU A 193 16.68 -11.86 2.26
CA LEU A 193 18.02 -11.86 2.83
C LEU A 193 18.02 -12.04 4.34
N VAL A 194 16.88 -11.86 5.00
CA VAL A 194 16.75 -11.92 6.45
C VAL A 194 16.45 -13.32 6.95
N THR A 195 16.91 -13.61 8.15
CA THR A 195 16.55 -14.79 8.95
C THR A 195 15.29 -14.55 9.77
N GLN A 196 14.77 -15.58 10.45
CA GLN A 196 13.57 -15.47 11.29
C GLN A 196 13.75 -14.45 12.41
N ASP A 197 14.91 -14.38 13.03
CA ASP A 197 15.23 -13.44 14.11
C ASP A 197 15.29 -11.98 13.61
N GLU A 198 15.63 -11.79 12.34
CA GLU A 198 15.78 -10.49 11.71
C GLU A 198 14.45 -9.96 11.11
N LEU A 199 13.40 -10.79 11.02
CA LEU A 199 12.09 -10.38 10.46
C LEU A 199 11.47 -9.19 11.20
N GLN A 200 11.73 -9.04 12.49
CA GLN A 200 11.26 -7.90 13.28
C GLN A 200 11.72 -6.55 12.72
N PHE A 201 12.89 -6.46 12.09
CA PHE A 201 13.36 -5.23 11.43
C PHE A 201 12.48 -4.86 10.23
N ILE A 202 12.05 -5.87 9.45
CA ILE A 202 11.10 -5.65 8.35
C ILE A 202 9.76 -5.17 8.91
N GLY A 203 9.26 -5.77 9.99
CA GLY A 203 8.05 -5.34 10.67
C GLY A 203 8.11 -3.87 11.11
N ILE A 204 9.24 -3.42 11.65
CA ILE A 204 9.45 -2.01 12.02
C ILE A 204 9.38 -1.12 10.77
N MET A 205 10.03 -1.50 9.66
CA MET A 205 9.98 -0.75 8.40
C MET A 205 8.54 -0.62 7.87
N GLU A 206 7.75 -1.69 7.98
CA GLU A 206 6.33 -1.67 7.59
C GLU A 206 5.51 -0.74 8.48
N VAL A 207 5.68 -0.79 9.79
CA VAL A 207 4.99 0.11 10.72
C VAL A 207 5.32 1.57 10.40
N LEU A 208 6.59 1.90 10.16
CA LEU A 208 7.00 3.25 9.77
C LEU A 208 6.36 3.68 8.43
N MET A 209 6.30 2.78 7.46
CA MET A 209 5.62 3.02 6.18
C MET A 209 4.12 3.32 6.38
N TYR A 210 3.42 2.53 7.20
CA TYR A 210 2.00 2.76 7.47
C TYR A 210 1.74 4.06 8.24
N ILE A 211 2.61 4.41 9.20
CA ILE A 211 2.55 5.71 9.88
C ILE A 211 2.70 6.85 8.86
N TRP A 212 3.66 6.73 7.94
CA TRP A 212 3.88 7.74 6.91
C TRP A 212 2.67 7.89 5.98
N ILE A 213 2.08 6.78 5.52
CA ILE A 213 0.85 6.80 4.73
C ILE A 213 -0.29 7.45 5.53
N GLY A 214 -0.46 7.07 6.81
CA GLY A 214 -1.49 7.62 7.68
C GLY A 214 -1.39 9.14 7.82
N VAL A 215 -0.20 9.67 8.10
CA VAL A 215 0.05 11.12 8.15
C VAL A 215 -0.27 11.77 6.81
N SER A 216 0.15 11.17 5.70
CA SER A 216 -0.12 11.69 4.36
C SER A 216 -1.62 11.72 4.03
N ILE A 217 -2.38 10.69 4.39
CA ILE A 217 -3.84 10.64 4.21
C ILE A 217 -4.53 11.72 5.06
N ILE A 218 -4.14 11.88 6.33
CA ILE A 218 -4.72 12.91 7.20
C ILE A 218 -4.53 14.29 6.59
N MET A 219 -3.31 14.60 6.14
CA MET A 219 -3.02 15.89 5.51
C MET A 219 -3.73 16.05 4.16
N ALA A 220 -3.82 15.00 3.37
CA ALA A 220 -4.55 14.98 2.10
C ALA A 220 -6.03 15.33 2.30
N ILE A 221 -6.72 14.64 3.22
CA ILE A 221 -8.14 14.86 3.52
C ILE A 221 -8.37 16.24 4.13
N LYS A 222 -7.48 16.68 5.04
CA LYS A 222 -7.54 18.02 5.62
C LYS A 222 -7.53 19.10 4.54
N GLU A 223 -6.56 19.05 3.65
CA GLU A 223 -6.36 20.10 2.64
C GLU A 223 -7.39 20.02 1.49
N VAL A 224 -7.80 18.82 1.06
CA VAL A 224 -8.79 18.69 -0.02
C VAL A 224 -10.15 19.25 0.39
N HIS A 225 -10.54 19.08 1.67
CA HIS A 225 -11.83 19.56 2.20
C HIS A 225 -11.75 20.86 3.00
N GLN A 226 -10.55 21.42 3.19
CA GLN A 226 -10.31 22.61 4.00
C GLN A 226 -10.82 22.46 5.45
N TYR A 227 -10.62 21.27 6.03
CA TYR A 227 -11.09 20.95 7.36
C TYR A 227 -10.07 21.34 8.45
N SER A 228 -10.61 21.63 9.65
CA SER A 228 -9.79 21.60 10.87
C SER A 228 -9.33 20.17 11.18
N MET A 229 -8.25 20.00 11.94
CA MET A 229 -7.73 18.68 12.31
C MET A 229 -8.79 17.79 12.98
N LYS A 230 -9.59 18.34 13.90
CA LYS A 230 -10.67 17.59 14.56
C LYS A 230 -11.72 17.09 13.57
N LYS A 231 -12.15 17.95 12.64
CA LYS A 231 -13.13 17.60 11.58
C LYS A 231 -12.56 16.56 10.61
N THR A 232 -11.26 16.63 10.30
CA THR A 232 -10.56 15.65 9.47
C THR A 232 -10.58 14.26 10.09
N PHE A 233 -10.21 14.12 11.37
CA PHE A 233 -10.26 12.83 12.05
C PHE A 233 -11.67 12.24 12.08
N LEU A 234 -12.66 13.08 12.38
CA LEU A 234 -14.06 12.66 12.37
C LEU A 234 -14.50 12.19 10.98
N ALA A 235 -14.17 12.93 9.92
CA ALA A 235 -14.47 12.56 8.53
C ALA A 235 -13.81 11.22 8.14
N ILE A 236 -12.57 10.99 8.54
CA ILE A 236 -11.88 9.71 8.28
C ILE A 236 -12.58 8.55 9.00
N ILE A 237 -12.94 8.71 10.27
CA ILE A 237 -13.65 7.67 11.04
C ILE A 237 -14.99 7.34 10.37
N PHE A 238 -15.78 8.35 10.01
CA PHE A 238 -17.04 8.11 9.33
C PHE A 238 -16.86 7.53 7.93
N THR A 239 -15.79 7.87 7.22
CA THR A 239 -15.45 7.25 5.92
C THR A 239 -15.19 5.75 6.08
N ILE A 240 -14.40 5.35 7.07
CA ILE A 240 -14.13 3.94 7.36
C ILE A 240 -15.45 3.22 7.75
N PHE A 241 -16.26 3.83 8.59
CA PHE A 241 -17.56 3.28 8.95
C PHE A 241 -18.47 3.12 7.73
N GLY A 242 -18.52 4.11 6.84
CA GLY A 242 -19.24 4.06 5.58
C GLY A 242 -18.76 2.92 4.66
N MET A 243 -17.43 2.71 4.58
CA MET A 243 -16.87 1.57 3.83
C MET A 243 -17.36 0.23 4.38
N VAL A 244 -17.33 0.05 5.70
CA VAL A 244 -17.82 -1.18 6.36
C VAL A 244 -19.31 -1.39 6.05
N LEU A 245 -20.14 -0.34 6.15
CA LEU A 245 -21.56 -0.42 5.82
C LEU A 245 -21.79 -0.84 4.36
N VAL A 246 -21.09 -0.25 3.41
CA VAL A 246 -21.23 -0.59 1.98
C VAL A 246 -20.85 -2.05 1.74
N VAL A 247 -19.76 -2.54 2.36
CA VAL A 247 -19.33 -3.94 2.24
C VAL A 247 -20.37 -4.88 2.86
N CYS A 248 -20.91 -4.56 4.04
CA CYS A 248 -21.95 -5.36 4.69
C CYS A 248 -23.24 -5.43 3.83
N ILE A 249 -23.70 -4.30 3.33
CA ILE A 249 -24.87 -4.25 2.44
C ILE A 249 -24.62 -5.06 1.17
N GLY A 250 -23.44 -4.88 0.55
CA GLY A 250 -23.03 -5.65 -0.62
C GLY A 250 -23.03 -7.16 -0.39
N ALA A 251 -22.54 -7.62 0.77
CA ALA A 251 -22.55 -9.03 1.14
C ALA A 251 -23.97 -9.57 1.32
N ILE A 252 -24.88 -8.81 1.93
CA ILE A 252 -26.30 -9.19 2.07
C ILE A 252 -26.95 -9.31 0.69
N VAL A 253 -26.79 -8.31 -0.16
CA VAL A 253 -27.34 -8.32 -1.52
C VAL A 253 -26.78 -9.50 -2.31
N TYR A 254 -25.48 -9.76 -2.26
CA TYR A 254 -24.87 -10.93 -2.89
C TYR A 254 -25.47 -12.24 -2.39
N SER A 255 -25.64 -12.40 -1.07
CA SER A 255 -26.26 -13.57 -0.48
C SER A 255 -27.71 -13.79 -0.98
N MET A 256 -28.48 -12.73 -1.09
CA MET A 256 -29.84 -12.79 -1.65
C MET A 256 -29.84 -13.25 -3.10
N PHE A 257 -28.91 -12.74 -3.93
CA PHE A 257 -28.80 -13.19 -5.33
C PHE A 257 -28.41 -14.66 -5.44
N VAL A 258 -27.45 -15.14 -4.64
CA VAL A 258 -27.06 -16.56 -4.62
C VAL A 258 -28.23 -17.44 -4.23
N GLN A 259 -29.02 -17.06 -3.22
CA GLN A 259 -30.21 -17.82 -2.80
C GLN A 259 -31.27 -17.87 -3.90
N LEU A 260 -31.49 -16.77 -4.59
CA LEU A 260 -32.46 -16.68 -5.69
C LEU A 260 -32.04 -17.57 -6.87
N ILE A 261 -30.76 -17.57 -7.25
CA ILE A 261 -30.20 -18.43 -8.29
C ILE A 261 -30.34 -19.92 -7.89
N SER A 262 -30.01 -20.26 -6.64
CA SER A 262 -30.16 -21.63 -6.12
C SER A 262 -31.62 -22.09 -6.12
N PHE A 263 -32.56 -21.23 -5.77
CA PHE A 263 -33.98 -21.52 -5.80
C PHE A 263 -34.46 -21.84 -7.24
N VAL A 264 -34.10 -20.97 -8.20
CA VAL A 264 -34.42 -21.19 -9.61
C VAL A 264 -33.82 -22.48 -10.14
N SER A 265 -32.53 -22.75 -9.82
CA SER A 265 -31.86 -23.99 -10.21
C SER A 265 -32.55 -25.25 -9.64
N ASN A 266 -32.98 -25.20 -8.38
CA ASN A 266 -33.70 -26.30 -7.78
C ASN A 266 -35.05 -26.57 -8.46
N ILE A 267 -35.78 -25.53 -8.80
CA ILE A 267 -37.05 -25.66 -9.57
C ILE A 267 -36.77 -26.33 -10.93
N PHE A 268 -35.77 -25.89 -11.67
CA PHE A 268 -35.41 -26.49 -12.95
C PHE A 268 -35.02 -27.98 -12.81
N ASN A 269 -34.26 -28.33 -11.80
CA ASN A 269 -33.86 -29.69 -11.55
C ASN A 269 -35.10 -30.57 -11.18
N GLU A 270 -36.03 -30.04 -10.39
CA GLU A 270 -37.26 -30.78 -10.01
C GLU A 270 -38.17 -30.98 -11.22
N ILE A 271 -38.32 -29.99 -12.09
CA ILE A 271 -39.11 -30.14 -13.34
C ILE A 271 -38.45 -31.17 -14.27
N SER A 272 -37.15 -31.10 -14.42
CA SER A 272 -36.35 -32.02 -15.28
C SER A 272 -36.41 -33.47 -14.82
N LEU A 273 -36.64 -33.72 -13.52
CA LEU A 273 -36.80 -35.08 -12.97
C LEU A 273 -38.21 -35.62 -13.12
N ARG A 274 -39.21 -34.79 -13.43
CA ARG A 274 -40.61 -35.17 -13.58
C ARG A 274 -41.03 -35.38 -15.04
N ILE A 275 -40.20 -34.97 -16.01
CA ILE A 275 -40.34 -35.20 -17.41
C ILE A 275 -39.48 -36.43 -17.83
#